data_50cb253cada3d0ba3560e2d71c9dc40c
#
_entry.id   50cb253cada3d0ba3560e2d71c9dc40c
#
_cell.length_a   1.000
_cell.length_b   1.000
_cell.length_c   1.000
_cell.angle_alpha   90.00
_cell.angle_beta   90.00
_cell.angle_gamma   90.00
#
_symmetry.space_group_name_H-M   'P 1'
#
loop_
_entity.id
_entity.type
_entity.pdbx_description
1 polymer ?
#
loop_
_entity_poly.entity_id
_entity_poly.type
_entity_poly.pdbx_seq_one_letter_code
_entity_poly.pdbx_strand_id
1 'polypeptide(L)'
;MKLGAIAAIVLLTACSNENDSKAQPGTVSLRLIQTSDIHSNVLGYDYYQNKEDRKFGLSRTALLIRAARAENRNNLLLDNGDLIQGTPLADYIFEQSGAGYLEKQAHPVFKAMNELDYDAGNLGNHEFNYGLDYLGKVLSGAEFPYVNANVFEAGAFKRDAKGQIDWSGNKFTPYLLLERQVTDDKGQLQTVKVGILGLTPTQVLQWDKRHLEGKVVVADMVETANHYVPELRATGADLVVVAAHTGINANSYEAMMENSAWHLAKVKGVDALMLGHAHKNFPGDFPDL
;
A
#
# COMPACT_ATOMS: atom_id res chain seq x y z
N MET A 1 -72.07 -35.92 -47.82
CA MET A 1 -70.65 -36.30 -47.84
C MET A 1 -69.78 -35.10 -47.37
N LYS A 2 -69.30 -35.15 -46.17
CA LYS A 2 -68.40 -34.15 -45.64
C LYS A 2 -67.05 -34.84 -45.37
N LEU A 3 -66.01 -34.45 -46.14
CA LEU A 3 -64.63 -34.88 -45.89
C LEU A 3 -64.07 -34.08 -44.70
N GLY A 4 -63.65 -34.78 -43.72
CA GLY A 4 -62.88 -34.19 -42.60
C GLY A 4 -61.41 -34.28 -42.89
N ALA A 5 -60.73 -33.14 -42.85
CA ALA A 5 -59.27 -33.06 -42.95
C ALA A 5 -58.68 -33.29 -41.58
N ILE A 6 -57.79 -34.27 -41.46
CA ILE A 6 -56.96 -34.53 -40.25
C ILE A 6 -55.66 -33.75 -40.40
N ALA A 7 -55.48 -32.75 -39.53
CA ALA A 7 -54.18 -32.03 -39.44
C ALA A 7 -53.29 -32.79 -38.43
N ALA A 8 -52.16 -33.31 -38.92
CA ALA A 8 -51.12 -33.89 -38.06
C ALA A 8 -50.21 -32.74 -37.60
N ILE A 9 -50.23 -32.50 -36.29
CA ILE A 9 -49.26 -31.59 -35.64
C ILE A 9 -48.00 -32.40 -35.33
N VAL A 10 -46.87 -32.08 -36.04
CA VAL A 10 -45.56 -32.61 -35.74
C VAL A 10 -44.94 -31.67 -34.70
N LEU A 11 -44.86 -32.14 -33.44
CA LEU A 11 -44.08 -31.48 -32.39
C LEU A 11 -42.58 -31.80 -32.60
N LEU A 12 -41.84 -30.83 -33.11
CA LEU A 12 -40.37 -30.86 -33.09
C LEU A 12 -39.89 -30.41 -31.70
N THR A 13 -39.53 -31.36 -30.85
CA THR A 13 -38.75 -31.11 -29.62
C THR A 13 -37.34 -30.83 -30.04
N ALA A 14 -36.97 -29.54 -30.12
CA ALA A 14 -35.58 -29.13 -30.19
C ALA A 14 -34.97 -29.37 -28.80
N CYS A 15 -34.16 -30.41 -28.64
CA CYS A 15 -33.21 -30.54 -27.54
C CYS A 15 -32.09 -29.52 -27.76
N SER A 16 -32.20 -28.33 -27.17
CA SER A 16 -31.07 -27.45 -27.00
C SER A 16 -30.17 -28.08 -25.91
N ASN A 17 -29.13 -28.76 -26.35
CA ASN A 17 -27.98 -29.05 -25.49
C ASN A 17 -27.25 -27.69 -25.25
N GLU A 18 -27.69 -26.91 -24.31
CA GLU A 18 -26.84 -25.88 -23.69
C GLU A 18 -25.83 -26.61 -22.80
N ASN A 19 -24.76 -27.13 -23.42
CA ASN A 19 -23.49 -27.32 -22.76
C ASN A 19 -22.89 -25.94 -22.57
N ASP A 20 -23.38 -25.20 -21.61
CA ASP A 20 -22.63 -24.10 -21.01
C ASP A 20 -21.41 -24.70 -20.30
N SER A 21 -20.40 -25.08 -21.08
CA SER A 21 -19.07 -25.30 -20.55
C SER A 21 -18.56 -23.91 -20.14
N LYS A 22 -18.87 -23.51 -18.89
CA LYS A 22 -18.21 -22.35 -18.28
C LYS A 22 -16.72 -22.57 -18.48
N ALA A 23 -16.14 -21.80 -19.40
CA ALA A 23 -14.71 -21.83 -19.62
C ALA A 23 -14.04 -21.64 -18.23
N GLN A 24 -13.16 -22.58 -17.87
CA GLN A 24 -12.39 -22.44 -16.62
C GLN A 24 -11.70 -21.09 -16.64
N PRO A 25 -11.78 -20.28 -15.57
CA PRO A 25 -11.09 -19.00 -15.53
C PRO A 25 -9.60 -19.19 -15.79
N GLY A 26 -8.98 -18.24 -16.47
CA GLY A 26 -7.55 -18.23 -16.68
C GLY A 26 -6.81 -17.92 -15.39
N THR A 27 -5.50 -18.15 -15.38
CA THR A 27 -4.61 -17.78 -14.28
C THR A 27 -4.09 -16.37 -14.51
N VAL A 28 -4.22 -15.51 -13.49
CA VAL A 28 -3.67 -14.16 -13.52
C VAL A 28 -2.34 -14.14 -12.78
N SER A 29 -1.31 -13.61 -13.44
CA SER A 29 -0.05 -13.25 -12.79
C SER A 29 -0.06 -11.75 -12.52
N LEU A 30 -0.03 -11.33 -11.25
CA LEU A 30 0.06 -9.93 -10.81
C LEU A 30 1.43 -9.68 -10.19
N ARG A 31 2.14 -8.66 -10.66
CA ARG A 31 3.41 -8.22 -10.08
C ARG A 31 3.20 -7.08 -9.10
N LEU A 32 3.67 -7.24 -7.88
CA LEU A 32 3.76 -6.18 -6.89
C LEU A 32 5.18 -5.58 -6.94
N ILE A 33 5.27 -4.28 -7.16
CA ILE A 33 6.52 -3.50 -7.19
C ILE A 33 6.48 -2.56 -6.00
N GLN A 34 7.55 -2.54 -5.23
CA GLN A 34 7.65 -1.70 -4.04
C GLN A 34 8.85 -0.78 -4.11
N THR A 35 8.67 0.48 -3.66
CA THR A 35 9.74 1.33 -3.13
C THR A 35 9.52 1.54 -1.63
N SER A 36 10.58 1.83 -0.90
CA SER A 36 10.58 2.16 0.52
C SER A 36 11.83 2.96 0.84
N ASP A 37 11.79 3.73 1.91
CA ASP A 37 12.99 4.41 2.46
C ASP A 37 13.74 5.26 1.41
N ILE A 38 13.01 5.99 0.58
CA ILE A 38 13.58 6.86 -0.46
C ILE A 38 14.27 8.07 0.15
N HIS A 39 13.80 8.57 1.30
CA HIS A 39 14.38 9.67 2.06
C HIS A 39 14.69 10.91 1.19
N SER A 40 13.77 11.25 0.29
CA SER A 40 13.94 12.35 -0.69
C SER A 40 15.19 12.26 -1.58
N ASN A 41 15.78 11.08 -1.74
CA ASN A 41 16.83 10.83 -2.72
C ASN A 41 16.23 10.78 -4.13
N VAL A 42 15.81 11.93 -4.66
CA VAL A 42 15.21 12.02 -6.01
C VAL A 42 16.26 11.79 -7.09
N LEU A 43 17.41 12.42 -6.95
CA LEU A 43 18.53 12.32 -7.89
C LEU A 43 19.62 11.40 -7.34
N GLY A 44 20.40 10.79 -8.23
CA GLY A 44 21.63 10.07 -7.86
C GLY A 44 22.76 11.05 -7.51
N TYR A 45 22.60 11.81 -6.43
CA TYR A 45 23.49 12.89 -6.04
C TYR A 45 23.67 12.96 -4.53
N ASP A 46 24.91 12.90 -4.07
CA ASP A 46 25.28 13.10 -2.67
C ASP A 46 25.46 14.59 -2.39
N TYR A 47 24.47 15.19 -1.73
CA TYR A 47 24.47 16.62 -1.40
C TYR A 47 25.54 17.01 -0.36
N TYR A 48 25.97 16.05 0.49
CA TYR A 48 27.03 16.29 1.50
C TYR A 48 28.40 16.31 0.85
N GLN A 49 28.66 15.40 -0.10
CA GLN A 49 29.93 15.34 -0.83
C GLN A 49 29.94 16.19 -2.10
N ASN A 50 28.82 16.81 -2.45
CA ASN A 50 28.62 17.64 -3.63
C ASN A 50 29.08 16.94 -4.93
N LYS A 51 28.63 15.67 -5.12
CA LYS A 51 28.99 14.86 -6.29
C LYS A 51 27.91 13.87 -6.68
N GLU A 52 27.94 13.41 -7.92
CA GLU A 52 27.10 12.30 -8.33
C GLU A 52 27.42 11.02 -7.51
N ASP A 53 26.36 10.32 -7.10
CA ASP A 53 26.44 8.97 -6.53
C ASP A 53 25.46 8.03 -7.22
N ARG A 54 25.97 6.87 -7.64
CA ARG A 54 25.18 5.88 -8.37
C ARG A 54 24.44 4.88 -7.46
N LYS A 55 24.63 4.97 -6.15
CA LYS A 55 24.07 4.01 -5.18
C LYS A 55 22.61 4.29 -4.85
N PHE A 56 22.13 5.51 -5.08
CA PHE A 56 20.76 5.92 -4.76
C PHE A 56 20.18 6.85 -5.83
N GLY A 57 18.92 7.22 -5.66
CA GLY A 57 18.16 8.14 -6.49
C GLY A 57 16.98 7.51 -7.19
N LEU A 58 15.78 8.03 -6.90
CA LEU A 58 14.53 7.57 -7.52
C LEU A 58 14.60 7.66 -9.05
N SER A 59 15.30 8.68 -9.60
CA SER A 59 15.53 8.81 -11.04
C SER A 59 16.24 7.62 -11.67
N ARG A 60 17.05 6.89 -10.91
CA ARG A 60 17.69 5.63 -11.37
C ARG A 60 16.78 4.44 -11.17
N THR A 61 16.12 4.38 -10.01
CA THR A 61 15.13 3.35 -9.69
C THR A 61 13.98 3.36 -10.70
N ALA A 62 13.64 4.52 -11.26
CA ALA A 62 12.64 4.68 -12.31
C ALA A 62 12.88 3.77 -13.54
N LEU A 63 14.15 3.54 -13.91
CA LEU A 63 14.49 2.63 -15.02
C LEU A 63 14.15 1.18 -14.66
N LEU A 64 14.41 0.77 -13.42
CA LEU A 64 14.09 -0.57 -12.92
C LEU A 64 12.58 -0.77 -12.81
N ILE A 65 11.85 0.24 -12.32
CA ILE A 65 10.38 0.21 -12.25
C ILE A 65 9.79 0.05 -13.66
N ARG A 66 10.25 0.83 -14.63
CA ARG A 66 9.77 0.73 -16.01
C ARG A 66 10.09 -0.63 -16.64
N ALA A 67 11.28 -1.20 -16.38
CA ALA A 67 11.65 -2.52 -16.84
C ALA A 67 10.74 -3.60 -16.22
N ALA A 68 10.51 -3.55 -14.89
CA ALA A 68 9.63 -4.48 -14.20
C ALA A 68 8.18 -4.43 -14.71
N ARG A 69 7.67 -3.22 -15.01
CA ARG A 69 6.35 -3.03 -15.62
C ARG A 69 6.28 -3.56 -17.06
N ALA A 70 7.36 -3.42 -17.83
CA ALA A 70 7.41 -3.94 -19.19
C ALA A 70 7.40 -5.48 -19.24
N GLU A 71 8.02 -6.14 -18.24
CA GLU A 71 8.02 -7.60 -18.13
C GLU A 71 6.65 -8.18 -17.77
N ASN A 72 5.85 -7.45 -16.96
CA ASN A 72 4.48 -7.85 -16.61
C ASN A 72 3.57 -6.64 -16.57
N ARG A 73 2.64 -6.54 -17.50
CA ARG A 73 1.67 -5.44 -17.59
C ARG A 73 0.65 -5.45 -16.44
N ASN A 74 0.37 -6.61 -15.88
CA ASN A 74 -0.44 -6.73 -14.68
C ASN A 74 0.45 -6.42 -13.47
N ASN A 75 0.52 -5.16 -13.07
CA ASN A 75 1.36 -4.76 -11.94
C ASN A 75 0.70 -3.67 -11.09
N LEU A 76 1.17 -3.57 -9.86
CA LEU A 76 0.92 -2.45 -8.94
C LEU A 76 2.26 -1.94 -8.44
N LEU A 77 2.40 -0.61 -8.37
CA LEU A 77 3.56 0.07 -7.81
C LEU A 77 3.15 0.79 -6.53
N LEU A 78 3.72 0.38 -5.41
CA LEU A 78 3.40 0.90 -4.09
C LEU A 78 4.65 1.50 -3.43
N ASP A 79 4.47 2.55 -2.64
CA ASP A 79 5.50 3.08 -1.73
C ASP A 79 5.16 2.69 -0.29
N ASN A 80 6.19 2.31 0.47
CA ASN A 80 5.98 1.87 1.85
C ASN A 80 6.54 2.85 2.90
N GLY A 81 6.67 4.13 2.55
CA GLY A 81 7.01 5.20 3.49
C GLY A 81 8.51 5.50 3.63
N ASP A 82 8.81 6.39 4.55
CA ASP A 82 10.11 7.05 4.75
C ASP A 82 10.55 7.81 3.50
N LEU A 83 9.70 8.75 3.11
CA LEU A 83 9.82 9.44 1.84
C LEU A 83 10.34 10.87 1.96
N ILE A 84 9.82 11.65 2.93
CA ILE A 84 9.90 13.12 2.89
C ILE A 84 11.02 13.72 3.74
N GLN A 85 11.79 12.93 4.47
CA GLN A 85 12.90 13.36 5.31
C GLN A 85 14.12 12.46 5.11
N GLY A 86 15.34 13.00 5.28
CA GLY A 86 16.60 12.25 5.31
C GLY A 86 17.72 12.78 4.40
N THR A 87 17.46 13.84 3.64
CA THR A 87 18.47 14.50 2.77
C THR A 87 18.45 16.02 2.89
N PRO A 88 19.54 16.71 2.55
CA PRO A 88 19.55 18.18 2.47
C PRO A 88 18.47 18.75 1.55
N LEU A 89 18.05 18.02 0.52
CA LEU A 89 16.91 18.42 -0.32
C LEU A 89 15.61 18.46 0.49
N ALA A 90 15.36 17.45 1.32
CA ALA A 90 14.18 17.41 2.17
C ALA A 90 14.12 18.57 3.16
N ASP A 91 15.25 18.85 3.85
CA ASP A 91 15.35 19.98 4.79
C ASP A 91 15.14 21.32 4.09
N TYR A 92 15.75 21.50 2.92
CA TYR A 92 15.56 22.70 2.11
C TYR A 92 14.10 22.92 1.73
N ILE A 93 13.39 21.88 1.28
CA ILE A 93 11.97 22.01 0.92
C ILE A 93 11.11 22.28 2.15
N PHE A 94 11.43 21.68 3.30
CA PHE A 94 10.75 21.99 4.56
C PHE A 94 10.91 23.48 4.92
N GLU A 95 12.11 24.02 4.86
CA GLU A 95 12.37 25.46 5.08
C GLU A 95 11.61 26.34 4.08
N GLN A 96 11.62 26.00 2.79
CA GLN A 96 10.93 26.72 1.74
C GLN A 96 9.39 26.64 1.87
N SER A 97 8.85 25.64 2.56
CA SER A 97 7.40 25.51 2.80
C SER A 97 6.85 26.69 3.61
N GLY A 98 7.64 27.24 4.55
CA GLY A 98 7.28 28.45 5.27
C GLY A 98 7.14 29.70 4.38
N ALA A 99 7.77 29.70 3.20
CA ALA A 99 7.66 30.74 2.17
C ALA A 99 6.61 30.41 1.09
N GLY A 100 5.77 29.40 1.30
CA GLY A 100 4.69 29.04 0.38
C GLY A 100 5.15 28.21 -0.82
N TYR A 101 6.18 27.40 -0.67
CA TYR A 101 6.61 26.50 -1.76
C TYR A 101 5.55 25.43 -2.09
N LEU A 102 5.02 24.76 -1.06
CA LEU A 102 4.06 23.65 -1.24
C LEU A 102 2.68 24.11 -1.68
N GLU A 103 2.33 25.36 -1.50
CA GLU A 103 1.09 25.97 -2.03
C GLU A 103 1.16 26.20 -3.55
N LYS A 104 2.36 26.23 -4.12
CA LYS A 104 2.60 26.52 -5.55
C LYS A 104 2.95 25.28 -6.35
N GLN A 105 3.52 24.27 -5.71
CA GLN A 105 3.99 23.06 -6.38
C GLN A 105 4.18 21.89 -5.42
N ALA A 106 4.02 20.68 -5.92
CA ALA A 106 4.26 19.47 -5.15
C ALA A 106 5.73 19.37 -4.70
N HIS A 107 5.94 18.65 -3.60
CA HIS A 107 7.29 18.27 -3.16
C HIS A 107 8.04 17.53 -4.28
N PRO A 108 9.34 17.74 -4.49
CA PRO A 108 10.08 17.15 -5.62
C PRO A 108 9.98 15.62 -5.69
N VAL A 109 9.94 14.92 -4.54
CA VAL A 109 9.78 13.48 -4.54
C VAL A 109 8.40 13.07 -5.07
N PHE A 110 7.32 13.80 -4.73
CA PHE A 110 5.99 13.53 -5.26
C PHE A 110 5.87 13.85 -6.75
N LYS A 111 6.54 14.89 -7.23
CA LYS A 111 6.63 15.12 -8.69
C LYS A 111 7.21 13.91 -9.41
N ALA A 112 8.31 13.35 -8.87
CA ALA A 112 8.94 12.18 -9.47
C ALA A 112 8.06 10.91 -9.36
N MET A 113 7.33 10.74 -8.26
CA MET A 113 6.44 9.61 -8.06
C MET A 113 5.16 9.70 -8.92
N ASN A 114 4.59 10.90 -9.08
CA ASN A 114 3.45 11.13 -9.96
C ASN A 114 3.80 10.76 -11.41
N GLU A 115 5.01 11.12 -11.89
CA GLU A 115 5.52 10.72 -13.23
C GLU A 115 5.76 9.21 -13.38
N LEU A 116 5.75 8.48 -12.28
CA LEU A 116 5.91 7.02 -12.26
C LEU A 116 4.59 6.29 -12.04
N ASP A 117 3.47 7.00 -11.95
CA ASP A 117 2.12 6.44 -11.77
C ASP A 117 2.05 5.45 -10.60
N TYR A 118 2.42 5.87 -9.39
CA TYR A 118 2.23 5.05 -8.19
C TYR A 118 0.74 4.77 -7.96
N ASP A 119 0.42 3.57 -7.52
CA ASP A 119 -0.95 3.14 -7.25
C ASP A 119 -1.41 3.48 -5.83
N ALA A 120 -0.50 3.45 -4.85
CA ALA A 120 -0.75 3.87 -3.48
C ALA A 120 0.57 4.08 -2.71
N GLY A 121 0.50 4.78 -1.56
CA GLY A 121 1.58 4.92 -0.61
C GLY A 121 1.14 4.62 0.83
N ASN A 122 2.07 4.20 1.66
CA ASN A 122 1.94 4.09 3.11
C ASN A 122 2.82 5.15 3.78
N LEU A 123 2.60 5.40 5.07
CA LEU A 123 3.42 6.29 5.89
C LEU A 123 4.45 5.47 6.70
N GLY A 124 5.71 5.86 6.61
CA GLY A 124 6.76 5.41 7.52
C GLY A 124 6.90 6.34 8.74
N ASN A 125 8.00 6.25 9.46
CA ASN A 125 8.24 7.11 10.61
C ASN A 125 8.77 8.49 10.21
N HIS A 126 9.55 8.58 9.15
CA HIS A 126 10.11 9.85 8.69
C HIS A 126 9.08 10.81 8.07
N GLU A 127 7.88 10.38 7.80
CA GLU A 127 6.77 11.25 7.44
C GLU A 127 6.36 12.20 8.57
N PHE A 128 6.67 11.87 9.83
CA PHE A 128 6.26 12.66 10.99
C PHE A 128 7.32 13.65 11.48
N ASN A 129 8.56 13.59 10.98
CA ASN A 129 9.69 14.38 11.49
C ASN A 129 9.51 15.89 11.40
N TYR A 130 8.74 16.37 10.44
CA TYR A 130 8.43 17.80 10.26
C TYR A 130 7.04 18.17 10.79
N GLY A 131 6.33 17.22 11.42
CA GLY A 131 5.00 17.42 12.02
C GLY A 131 3.84 17.26 11.04
N LEU A 132 2.64 17.19 11.63
CA LEU A 132 1.43 16.80 10.92
C LEU A 132 0.95 17.83 9.88
N ASP A 133 1.17 19.11 10.14
CA ASP A 133 0.77 20.19 9.22
C ASP A 133 1.58 20.17 7.95
N TYR A 134 2.90 19.93 8.07
CA TYR A 134 3.76 19.75 6.91
C TYR A 134 3.41 18.47 6.15
N LEU A 135 3.23 17.36 6.86
CA LEU A 135 2.80 16.09 6.26
C LEU A 135 1.52 16.26 5.42
N GLY A 136 0.50 16.93 5.98
CA GLY A 136 -0.75 17.19 5.25
C GLY A 136 -0.53 17.98 3.95
N LYS A 137 0.31 19.02 3.98
CA LYS A 137 0.66 19.82 2.81
C LYS A 137 1.42 19.00 1.76
N VAL A 138 2.35 18.18 2.18
CA VAL A 138 3.16 17.35 1.25
C VAL A 138 2.28 16.29 0.59
N LEU A 139 1.45 15.58 1.35
CA LEU A 139 0.53 14.56 0.84
C LEU A 139 -0.46 15.12 -0.17
N SER A 140 -0.86 16.40 -0.05
CA SER A 140 -1.74 17.03 -1.03
C SER A 140 -1.14 17.16 -2.44
N GLY A 141 0.17 16.99 -2.58
CA GLY A 141 0.86 16.97 -3.87
C GLY A 141 0.98 15.59 -4.51
N ALA A 142 0.52 14.53 -3.84
CA ALA A 142 0.46 13.19 -4.41
C ALA A 142 -0.77 13.04 -5.31
N GLU A 143 -0.60 12.46 -6.50
CA GLU A 143 -1.69 12.11 -7.43
C GLU A 143 -2.20 10.68 -7.23
N PHE A 144 -1.78 10.04 -6.15
CA PHE A 144 -2.17 8.71 -5.72
C PHE A 144 -2.52 8.71 -4.23
N PRO A 145 -3.37 7.77 -3.78
CA PRO A 145 -3.83 7.75 -2.39
C PRO A 145 -2.75 7.24 -1.42
N TYR A 146 -2.82 7.73 -0.19
CA TYR A 146 -2.05 7.25 0.95
C TYR A 146 -2.95 6.51 1.94
N VAL A 147 -2.43 5.45 2.54
CA VAL A 147 -3.10 4.66 3.59
C VAL A 147 -2.27 4.61 4.86
N ASN A 148 -2.95 4.63 5.99
CA ASN A 148 -2.37 4.25 7.28
C ASN A 148 -3.48 3.93 8.29
N ALA A 149 -3.48 2.70 8.80
CA ALA A 149 -4.58 2.17 9.59
C ALA A 149 -4.38 2.26 11.09
N ASN A 150 -3.15 2.48 11.57
CA ASN A 150 -2.88 2.44 13.00
C ASN A 150 -2.59 3.80 13.64
N VAL A 151 -2.67 4.90 12.89
CA VAL A 151 -2.58 6.26 13.43
C VAL A 151 -3.98 6.85 13.62
N PHE A 152 -4.27 7.30 14.84
CA PHE A 152 -5.57 7.84 15.25
C PHE A 152 -5.43 9.28 15.72
N GLU A 153 -6.50 10.08 15.57
CA GLU A 153 -6.63 11.35 16.29
C GLU A 153 -6.70 11.08 17.79
N ALA A 154 -5.87 11.76 18.59
CA ALA A 154 -5.80 11.49 20.02
C ALA A 154 -7.16 11.69 20.74
N GLY A 155 -7.93 12.71 20.32
CA GLY A 155 -9.26 12.98 20.85
C GLY A 155 -10.35 11.98 20.45
N ALA A 156 -10.13 11.22 19.39
CA ALA A 156 -11.06 10.21 18.89
C ALA A 156 -10.69 8.78 19.34
N PHE A 157 -9.42 8.53 19.67
CA PHE A 157 -8.96 7.20 20.07
C PHE A 157 -9.62 6.76 21.40
N LYS A 158 -10.27 5.62 21.39
CA LYS A 158 -10.93 5.02 22.55
C LYS A 158 -10.69 3.53 22.59
N ARG A 159 -10.61 3.01 23.82
CA ARG A 159 -10.74 1.57 24.10
C ARG A 159 -11.95 1.36 25.02
N ASP A 160 -12.71 0.33 24.78
CA ASP A 160 -13.81 -0.06 25.66
C ASP A 160 -13.30 -0.70 26.97
N ALA A 161 -14.23 -1.07 27.86
CA ALA A 161 -13.90 -1.74 29.14
C ALA A 161 -13.20 -3.09 28.98
N LYS A 162 -13.22 -3.70 27.78
CA LYS A 162 -12.53 -4.94 27.44
C LYS A 162 -11.19 -4.68 26.74
N GLY A 163 -10.82 -3.40 26.55
CA GLY A 163 -9.60 -2.98 25.88
C GLY A 163 -9.70 -2.97 24.36
N GLN A 164 -10.88 -3.19 23.74
CA GLN A 164 -11.06 -3.18 22.30
C GLN A 164 -11.05 -1.74 21.77
N ILE A 165 -10.37 -1.53 20.63
CA ILE A 165 -10.26 -0.21 19.99
C ILE A 165 -11.57 0.13 19.27
N ASP A 166 -11.99 1.38 19.40
CA ASP A 166 -12.94 2.03 18.50
C ASP A 166 -12.20 2.46 17.22
N TRP A 167 -12.39 1.73 16.14
CA TRP A 167 -11.67 1.92 14.88
C TRP A 167 -12.18 3.10 14.03
N SER A 168 -13.16 3.84 14.51
CA SER A 168 -13.73 4.98 13.77
C SER A 168 -12.87 6.25 13.81
N GLY A 169 -11.86 6.29 14.67
CA GLY A 169 -11.02 7.47 14.91
C GLY A 169 -9.74 7.56 14.12
N ASN A 170 -9.59 6.82 13.02
CA ASN A 170 -8.38 6.87 12.18
C ASN A 170 -8.10 8.28 11.68
N LYS A 171 -6.83 8.68 11.73
CA LYS A 171 -6.38 9.97 11.20
C LYS A 171 -6.25 9.97 9.68
N PHE A 172 -5.88 8.85 9.11
CA PHE A 172 -5.71 8.65 7.68
C PHE A 172 -6.68 7.57 7.17
N THR A 173 -6.84 7.47 5.86
CA THR A 173 -7.57 6.36 5.23
C THR A 173 -6.90 5.05 5.63
N PRO A 174 -7.59 4.12 6.31
CA PRO A 174 -6.94 2.94 6.87
C PRO A 174 -6.47 1.95 5.80
N TYR A 175 -7.27 1.78 4.74
CA TYR A 175 -6.99 0.87 3.64
C TYR A 175 -7.64 1.33 2.33
N LEU A 176 -7.25 0.73 1.24
CA LEU A 176 -7.86 0.88 -0.08
C LEU A 176 -8.30 -0.47 -0.62
N LEU A 177 -9.34 -0.47 -1.45
CA LEU A 177 -9.70 -1.58 -2.32
C LEU A 177 -9.52 -1.11 -3.77
N LEU A 178 -8.43 -1.53 -4.39
CA LEU A 178 -8.12 -1.19 -5.79
C LEU A 178 -8.67 -2.26 -6.73
N GLU A 179 -9.54 -1.85 -7.65
CA GLU A 179 -9.96 -2.72 -8.75
C GLU A 179 -9.03 -2.54 -9.94
N ARG A 180 -8.50 -3.66 -10.46
CA ARG A 180 -7.61 -3.67 -11.62
C ARG A 180 -8.14 -4.60 -12.69
N GLN A 181 -8.18 -4.08 -13.92
CA GLN A 181 -8.35 -4.91 -15.10
C GLN A 181 -7.00 -5.55 -15.44
N VAL A 182 -6.93 -6.85 -15.41
CA VAL A 182 -5.73 -7.64 -15.66
C VAL A 182 -6.00 -8.66 -16.76
N THR A 183 -4.95 -9.05 -17.48
CA THR A 183 -5.07 -10.06 -18.53
C THR A 183 -4.61 -11.41 -17.98
N ASP A 184 -5.42 -12.45 -18.14
CA ASP A 184 -5.07 -13.81 -17.76
C ASP A 184 -4.19 -14.51 -18.80
N ASP A 185 -3.77 -15.75 -18.51
CA ASP A 185 -2.93 -16.59 -19.37
C ASP A 185 -3.62 -17.02 -20.70
N LYS A 186 -4.92 -16.77 -20.81
CA LYS A 186 -5.74 -17.00 -22.01
C LYS A 186 -5.99 -15.72 -22.82
N GLY A 187 -5.42 -14.58 -22.38
CA GLY A 187 -5.61 -13.28 -23.00
C GLY A 187 -6.95 -12.63 -22.70
N GLN A 188 -7.70 -13.12 -21.68
CA GLN A 188 -8.98 -12.57 -21.28
C GLN A 188 -8.80 -11.54 -20.15
N LEU A 189 -9.63 -10.49 -20.19
CA LEU A 189 -9.67 -9.50 -19.12
C LEU A 189 -10.40 -10.06 -17.89
N GLN A 190 -9.76 -9.91 -16.76
CA GLN A 190 -10.29 -10.25 -15.44
C GLN A 190 -10.24 -9.01 -14.55
N THR A 191 -11.20 -8.86 -13.65
CA THR A 191 -11.14 -7.85 -12.59
C THR A 191 -10.56 -8.49 -11.35
N VAL A 192 -9.46 -7.93 -10.82
CA VAL A 192 -8.86 -8.32 -9.54
C VAL A 192 -8.99 -7.16 -8.56
N LYS A 193 -9.48 -7.46 -7.37
CA LYS A 193 -9.63 -6.52 -6.25
C LYS A 193 -8.48 -6.71 -5.27
N VAL A 194 -7.63 -5.71 -5.15
CA VAL A 194 -6.48 -5.74 -4.24
C VAL A 194 -6.74 -4.81 -3.06
N GLY A 195 -6.86 -5.37 -1.87
CA GLY A 195 -6.91 -4.62 -0.62
C GLY A 195 -5.50 -4.21 -0.20
N ILE A 196 -5.28 -2.94 0.11
CA ILE A 196 -3.99 -2.40 0.57
C ILE A 196 -4.19 -1.79 1.95
N LEU A 197 -3.53 -2.34 2.96
CA LEU A 197 -3.54 -1.88 4.34
C LEU A 197 -2.20 -1.24 4.66
N GLY A 198 -2.19 -0.02 5.23
CA GLY A 198 -0.97 0.69 5.62
C GLY A 198 -0.72 0.65 7.13
N LEU A 199 0.53 0.44 7.55
CA LEU A 199 0.94 0.39 8.96
C LEU A 199 2.27 1.12 9.17
N THR A 200 2.38 1.81 10.33
CA THR A 200 3.55 2.60 10.76
C THR A 200 4.02 2.10 12.14
N PRO A 201 5.34 2.12 12.45
CA PRO A 201 5.85 1.69 13.76
C PRO A 201 5.34 2.61 14.88
N THR A 202 4.97 2.00 15.99
CA THR A 202 4.40 2.72 17.14
C THR A 202 5.41 3.65 17.83
N GLN A 203 6.69 3.37 17.66
CA GLN A 203 7.82 4.14 18.22
C GLN A 203 7.89 5.57 17.68
N VAL A 204 7.21 5.89 16.60
CA VAL A 204 7.09 7.26 16.08
C VAL A 204 6.61 8.23 17.16
N LEU A 205 5.77 7.78 18.11
CA LEU A 205 5.33 8.60 19.26
C LEU A 205 6.47 9.00 20.20
N GLN A 206 7.57 8.24 20.22
CA GLN A 206 8.76 8.55 21.01
C GLN A 206 9.74 9.41 20.20
N TRP A 207 10.00 9.01 18.95
CA TRP A 207 10.96 9.69 18.06
C TRP A 207 10.51 11.09 17.70
N ASP A 208 9.23 11.28 17.44
CA ASP A 208 8.64 12.57 17.06
C ASP A 208 7.70 13.14 18.13
N LYS A 209 7.97 12.82 19.39
CA LYS A 209 7.16 13.28 20.53
C LYS A 209 6.82 14.78 20.46
N ARG A 210 7.81 15.62 20.12
CA ARG A 210 7.64 17.09 20.01
C ARG A 210 6.53 17.50 19.02
N HIS A 211 6.25 16.67 18.01
CA HIS A 211 5.27 16.94 16.97
C HIS A 211 3.94 16.22 17.19
N LEU A 212 3.95 15.08 17.90
CA LEU A 212 2.84 14.14 17.95
C LEU A 212 2.15 14.06 19.30
N GLU A 213 2.82 14.45 20.42
CA GLU A 213 2.25 14.36 21.77
C GLU A 213 0.91 15.09 21.87
N GLY A 214 -0.11 14.39 22.36
CA GLY A 214 -1.47 14.91 22.52
C GLY A 214 -2.26 15.10 21.21
N LYS A 215 -1.68 14.85 20.05
CA LYS A 215 -2.33 15.00 18.75
C LYS A 215 -2.75 13.68 18.14
N VAL A 216 -1.92 12.64 18.29
CA VAL A 216 -2.20 11.31 17.75
C VAL A 216 -1.88 10.22 18.75
N VAL A 217 -2.50 9.06 18.52
CA VAL A 217 -2.18 7.76 19.14
C VAL A 217 -1.88 6.78 18.02
N VAL A 218 -0.91 5.90 18.24
CA VAL A 218 -0.58 4.84 17.26
C VAL A 218 -0.87 3.50 17.91
N ALA A 219 -1.74 2.70 17.30
CA ALA A 219 -2.10 1.37 17.77
C ALA A 219 -1.07 0.33 17.34
N ASP A 220 -1.08 -0.81 18.01
CA ASP A 220 -0.24 -1.95 17.63
C ASP A 220 -0.50 -2.43 16.21
N MET A 221 0.54 -2.69 15.43
CA MET A 221 0.44 -3.08 14.02
C MET A 221 -0.25 -4.43 13.84
N VAL A 222 0.03 -5.40 14.71
CA VAL A 222 -0.56 -6.75 14.62
C VAL A 222 -2.03 -6.73 15.03
N GLU A 223 -2.37 -5.99 16.10
CA GLU A 223 -3.77 -5.77 16.51
C GLU A 223 -4.57 -5.11 15.38
N THR A 224 -4.00 -4.08 14.76
CA THR A 224 -4.60 -3.36 13.63
C THR A 224 -4.81 -4.27 12.42
N ALA A 225 -3.81 -5.06 12.04
CA ALA A 225 -3.92 -6.00 10.92
C ALA A 225 -4.97 -7.09 11.19
N ASN A 226 -5.05 -7.61 12.42
CA ASN A 226 -6.08 -8.59 12.80
C ASN A 226 -7.51 -8.03 12.72
N HIS A 227 -7.69 -6.72 12.84
CA HIS A 227 -8.98 -6.06 12.64
C HIS A 227 -9.29 -5.85 11.15
N TYR A 228 -8.40 -5.15 10.42
CA TYR A 228 -8.71 -4.69 9.07
C TYR A 228 -8.56 -5.76 7.97
N VAL A 229 -7.71 -6.77 8.13
CA VAL A 229 -7.56 -7.82 7.11
C VAL A 229 -8.86 -8.61 6.89
N PRO A 230 -9.60 -9.07 7.95
CA PRO A 230 -10.92 -9.68 7.77
C PRO A 230 -11.93 -8.72 7.14
N GLU A 231 -11.90 -7.43 7.48
CA GLU A 231 -12.78 -6.42 6.90
C GLU A 231 -12.53 -6.26 5.40
N LEU A 232 -11.26 -6.12 4.98
CA LEU A 232 -10.87 -6.08 3.57
C LEU A 232 -11.35 -7.32 2.80
N ARG A 233 -11.23 -8.51 3.40
CA ARG A 233 -11.77 -9.73 2.79
C ARG A 233 -13.30 -9.69 2.66
N ALA A 234 -13.99 -9.16 3.66
CA ALA A 234 -15.45 -9.01 3.63
C ALA A 234 -15.92 -7.99 2.58
N THR A 235 -15.12 -6.98 2.24
CA THR A 235 -15.40 -6.05 1.13
C THR A 235 -15.16 -6.66 -0.25
N GLY A 236 -14.66 -7.90 -0.32
CA GLY A 236 -14.46 -8.65 -1.55
C GLY A 236 -13.06 -8.54 -2.14
N ALA A 237 -12.03 -8.24 -1.33
CA ALA A 237 -10.65 -8.29 -1.77
C ALA A 237 -10.23 -9.72 -2.16
N ASP A 238 -9.78 -9.89 -3.40
CA ASP A 238 -9.20 -11.14 -3.90
C ASP A 238 -7.79 -11.35 -3.32
N LEU A 239 -7.03 -10.26 -3.17
CA LEU A 239 -5.71 -10.24 -2.55
C LEU A 239 -5.66 -9.14 -1.48
N VAL A 240 -4.97 -9.42 -0.36
CA VAL A 240 -4.68 -8.42 0.68
C VAL A 240 -3.18 -8.24 0.80
N VAL A 241 -2.74 -7.03 0.50
CA VAL A 241 -1.35 -6.56 0.62
C VAL A 241 -1.26 -5.68 1.85
N VAL A 242 -0.37 -6.01 2.77
CA VAL A 242 -0.08 -5.16 3.93
C VAL A 242 1.23 -4.42 3.66
N ALA A 243 1.13 -3.10 3.48
CA ALA A 243 2.28 -2.21 3.42
C ALA A 243 2.64 -1.80 4.85
N ALA A 244 3.56 -2.52 5.46
CA ALA A 244 3.98 -2.27 6.83
C ALA A 244 5.40 -1.69 6.85
N HIS A 245 5.51 -0.44 7.31
CA HIS A 245 6.82 0.19 7.48
C HIS A 245 7.48 -0.34 8.76
N THR A 246 8.04 -1.54 8.69
CA THR A 246 8.59 -2.30 9.84
C THR A 246 9.64 -3.29 9.37
N GLY A 247 10.59 -3.60 10.25
CA GLY A 247 11.59 -4.66 10.04
C GLY A 247 11.10 -6.03 10.51
N ILE A 248 11.98 -7.03 10.35
CA ILE A 248 11.74 -8.43 10.75
C ILE A 248 12.40 -8.69 12.12
N ASN A 249 11.61 -9.22 13.06
CA ASN A 249 12.09 -9.78 14.32
C ASN A 249 11.28 -11.03 14.63
N ALA A 250 11.95 -12.20 14.67
CA ALA A 250 11.34 -13.51 14.90
C ALA A 250 11.18 -13.89 16.38
N ASN A 251 11.59 -13.00 17.31
CA ASN A 251 11.39 -13.21 18.76
C ASN A 251 9.90 -13.35 19.09
N SER A 252 9.61 -13.73 20.33
CA SER A 252 8.23 -13.75 20.83
C SER A 252 7.54 -12.41 20.62
N TYR A 253 6.26 -12.45 20.26
CA TYR A 253 5.48 -11.23 20.10
C TYR A 253 5.38 -10.45 21.40
N GLU A 254 5.67 -9.17 21.31
CA GLU A 254 5.42 -8.18 22.35
C GLU A 254 4.55 -7.08 21.76
N ALA A 255 3.51 -6.69 22.50
CA ALA A 255 2.63 -5.61 22.03
C ALA A 255 3.43 -4.32 21.78
N MET A 256 3.10 -3.61 20.73
CA MET A 256 3.75 -2.36 20.32
C MET A 256 5.22 -2.54 19.87
N MET A 257 5.66 -3.76 19.55
CA MET A 257 7.02 -3.99 19.05
C MET A 257 7.26 -3.27 17.71
N GLU A 258 8.49 -2.73 17.56
CA GLU A 258 8.89 -1.97 16.38
C GLU A 258 8.96 -2.84 15.11
N ASN A 259 9.63 -3.99 15.21
CA ASN A 259 9.90 -4.87 14.09
C ASN A 259 8.92 -6.04 14.10
N SER A 260 7.72 -5.84 13.55
CA SER A 260 6.57 -6.75 13.69
C SER A 260 6.34 -7.65 12.47
N ALA A 261 7.16 -7.57 11.42
CA ALA A 261 6.91 -8.25 10.15
C ALA A 261 6.68 -9.75 10.28
N TRP A 262 7.46 -10.44 11.15
CA TRP A 262 7.30 -11.88 11.41
C TRP A 262 5.91 -12.25 11.95
N HIS A 263 5.31 -11.37 12.73
CA HIS A 263 3.98 -11.58 13.33
C HIS A 263 2.88 -11.15 12.36
N LEU A 264 3.09 -10.09 11.59
CA LEU A 264 2.17 -9.67 10.53
C LEU A 264 2.01 -10.74 9.44
N ALA A 265 3.10 -11.42 9.07
CA ALA A 265 3.05 -12.53 8.11
C ALA A 265 2.20 -13.72 8.57
N LYS A 266 1.89 -13.82 9.87
CA LYS A 266 1.04 -14.86 10.46
C LYS A 266 -0.44 -14.45 10.57
N VAL A 267 -0.78 -13.20 10.26
CA VAL A 267 -2.17 -12.72 10.27
C VAL A 267 -2.93 -13.40 9.15
N LYS A 268 -3.99 -14.12 9.53
CA LYS A 268 -4.79 -14.90 8.56
C LYS A 268 -5.45 -13.98 7.55
N GLY A 269 -5.20 -14.24 6.29
CA GLY A 269 -5.78 -13.49 5.18
C GLY A 269 -4.84 -12.45 4.56
N VAL A 270 -3.61 -12.32 5.03
CA VAL A 270 -2.55 -11.58 4.35
C VAL A 270 -1.97 -12.45 3.25
N ASP A 271 -1.92 -11.95 2.00
CA ASP A 271 -1.33 -12.65 0.84
C ASP A 271 0.07 -12.16 0.54
N ALA A 272 0.32 -10.86 0.76
CA ALA A 272 1.64 -10.27 0.58
C ALA A 272 1.92 -9.23 1.67
N LEU A 273 3.17 -9.18 2.10
CA LEU A 273 3.67 -8.22 3.10
C LEU A 273 4.83 -7.44 2.48
N MET A 274 4.67 -6.12 2.43
CA MET A 274 5.70 -5.18 2.01
C MET A 274 6.37 -4.59 3.24
N LEU A 275 7.70 -4.58 3.27
CA LEU A 275 8.53 -4.20 4.42
C LEU A 275 9.41 -2.99 4.07
N GLY A 276 9.89 -2.31 5.11
CA GLY A 276 10.83 -1.19 5.04
C GLY A 276 11.53 -0.96 6.37
N HIS A 277 11.89 0.30 6.68
CA HIS A 277 12.35 0.75 7.99
C HIS A 277 13.76 0.29 8.39
N ALA A 278 14.01 -1.01 8.37
CA ALA A 278 15.26 -1.58 8.87
C ALA A 278 16.44 -1.45 7.89
N HIS A 279 16.22 -0.98 6.66
CA HIS A 279 17.21 -0.89 5.59
C HIS A 279 17.99 -2.20 5.33
N LYS A 280 17.30 -3.34 5.49
CA LYS A 280 17.88 -4.67 5.30
C LYS A 280 17.34 -5.36 4.06
N ASN A 281 18.17 -6.19 3.44
CA ASN A 281 17.79 -7.01 2.28
C ASN A 281 17.22 -8.35 2.74
N PHE A 282 16.03 -8.68 2.29
CA PHE A 282 15.43 -9.99 2.51
C PHE A 282 15.57 -10.84 1.23
N PRO A 283 15.99 -12.11 1.33
CA PRO A 283 16.40 -12.85 2.54
C PRO A 283 17.86 -12.65 2.96
N GLY A 284 18.68 -11.91 2.20
CA GLY A 284 20.13 -11.87 2.32
C GLY A 284 20.68 -11.56 3.73
N ASP A 285 20.04 -10.63 4.44
CA ASP A 285 20.45 -10.22 5.79
C ASP A 285 19.76 -11.05 6.91
N PHE A 286 19.03 -12.11 6.51
CA PHE A 286 18.26 -12.98 7.41
C PHE A 286 18.46 -14.46 7.07
N PRO A 287 19.71 -14.99 7.22
CA PRO A 287 20.04 -16.35 6.77
C PRO A 287 19.33 -17.47 7.55
N ASP A 288 18.80 -17.15 8.74
CA ASP A 288 18.17 -18.10 9.67
C ASP A 288 16.62 -18.07 9.62
N LEU A 289 16.01 -17.31 8.70
CA LEU A 289 14.57 -17.19 8.53
C LEU A 289 14.01 -18.04 7.38
#